data_c9b848d53a3a6e2bd7136626f8384fdf
#
_entry.id   c9b848d53a3a6e2bd7136626f8384fdf
#
_cell.length_a   1.000
_cell.length_b   1.000
_cell.length_c   1.000
_cell.angle_alpha   90.00
_cell.angle_beta   90.00
_cell.angle_gamma   90.00
#
_symmetry.space_group_name_H-M   'P 1'
#
loop_
_entity.id
_entity.type
_entity.pdbx_description
1 polymer ?
#
loop_
_entity_poly.entity_id
_entity_poly.type
_entity_poly.pdbx_seq_one_letter_code
_entity_poly.pdbx_strand_id
1 'polypeptide(L)'
;MIPQPKSIIRGNGFVHVTEPEPASFIDASLPREGYVLDVGSSEDGVVRVTGGSSEGIFYGVQTFRQLLPPKSLRHSGSASEGPWQVPVQRITDAPRFAWRGVMLDVARHFMPLPDLLRFIDLAAFHKLNVLHLHLTDDQGWRLPVDKWPHLTEVACWRKRTMLGAVHHDKYEERPHGGFYSKQDLQEVVSFAAKRHITVVPEIDMPGHMQAAIAAYPELGNGARVDVMEAWGISTHVLNLSDKTLGFCRDVLDAAHDIFPGQYIGIGGDECPHDEWKASPDVQARMKRLGLPNESSLHGWFVGQMADHLRSLGRRAYGWDEILAGGERTPADILIAAWRGIEPTKIAAQRGFEVVACPDVAAYLDFRQSEDKDEPTPVGTVLTVNDVYAFEPVPAGLTEDERKKVIGAQANVWTEHMESARRVDYMTYPRLCAFAEVAWGKSPDESSIENFNDRLKIHTARLDALGVNYRQLSGPQPWDARPDALGKPKTKEARIAKQAKFIADLQ
;
A
#
# COMPACT_ATOMS: atom_id res chain seq x y z
N MET A 1 16.67 7.62 14.53
CA MET A 1 16.43 6.76 13.37
C MET A 1 14.98 6.30 13.37
N ILE A 2 14.39 6.10 12.20
CA ILE A 2 13.04 5.56 12.03
C ILE A 2 13.08 4.57 10.84
N PRO A 3 12.72 3.29 11.02
CA PRO A 3 12.38 2.65 12.30
C PRO A 3 13.53 2.63 13.31
N GLN A 4 13.17 2.58 14.60
CA GLN A 4 14.16 2.44 15.67
C GLN A 4 14.70 1.01 15.71
N PRO A 5 16.04 0.82 15.74
CA PRO A 5 16.63 -0.50 15.92
C PRO A 5 16.32 -1.13 17.29
N LYS A 6 16.27 -2.46 17.32
CA LYS A 6 16.02 -3.23 18.53
C LYS A 6 17.08 -3.03 19.62
N SER A 7 18.35 -2.90 19.25
CA SER A 7 19.46 -2.73 20.20
C SER A 7 20.51 -1.75 19.67
N ILE A 8 20.91 -0.81 20.51
CA ILE A 8 21.97 0.18 20.25
C ILE A 8 22.92 0.21 21.45
N ILE A 9 24.14 -0.24 21.24
CA ILE A 9 25.22 -0.13 22.21
C ILE A 9 26.08 1.06 21.79
N ARG A 10 26.06 2.14 22.56
CA ARG A 10 26.84 3.35 22.28
C ARG A 10 28.24 3.23 22.84
N GLY A 11 29.24 3.58 22.02
CA GLY A 11 30.62 3.76 22.40
C GLY A 11 30.98 5.22 22.64
N ASN A 12 32.25 5.51 22.91
CA ASN A 12 32.75 6.85 23.09
C ASN A 12 33.38 7.40 21.80
N GLY A 13 33.13 8.68 21.50
CA GLY A 13 33.74 9.36 20.36
C GLY A 13 32.98 9.24 19.05
N PHE A 14 33.65 9.59 17.97
CA PHE A 14 33.09 9.66 16.61
C PHE A 14 34.06 9.06 15.60
N VAL A 15 33.52 8.50 14.52
CA VAL A 15 34.26 8.09 13.34
C VAL A 15 34.08 9.13 12.26
N HIS A 16 35.15 9.46 11.55
CA HIS A 16 35.10 10.29 10.35
C HIS A 16 34.87 9.42 9.12
N VAL A 17 33.74 9.61 8.47
CA VAL A 17 33.31 8.82 7.32
C VAL A 17 33.40 9.69 6.07
N THR A 18 34.15 9.25 5.08
CA THR A 18 34.30 9.94 3.78
C THR A 18 33.39 9.38 2.70
N GLU A 19 32.99 8.10 2.83
CA GLU A 19 32.14 7.43 1.86
C GLU A 19 30.80 7.01 2.50
N PRO A 20 29.69 7.17 1.79
CA PRO A 20 28.36 6.84 2.34
C PRO A 20 28.07 5.32 2.36
N GLU A 21 28.96 4.49 1.85
CA GLU A 21 28.78 3.04 1.77
C GLU A 21 29.69 2.31 2.77
N PRO A 22 29.12 1.59 3.76
CA PRO A 22 29.91 0.78 4.69
C PRO A 22 30.42 -0.51 4.04
N ALA A 23 31.53 -1.05 4.58
CA ALA A 23 31.97 -2.38 4.23
C ALA A 23 30.89 -3.43 4.59
N SER A 24 30.56 -4.33 3.67
CA SER A 24 29.42 -5.23 3.82
C SER A 24 29.85 -6.70 3.83
N PHE A 25 29.27 -7.49 4.75
CA PHE A 25 29.56 -8.90 4.96
C PHE A 25 28.27 -9.71 5.14
N ILE A 26 28.30 -11.00 4.82
CA ILE A 26 27.20 -11.92 5.09
C ILE A 26 27.59 -12.87 6.23
N ASP A 27 26.69 -13.03 7.20
CA ASP A 27 26.74 -14.02 8.27
C ASP A 27 25.38 -14.75 8.33
N ALA A 28 25.31 -15.94 7.79
CA ALA A 28 24.11 -16.76 7.71
C ALA A 28 23.58 -17.22 9.10
N SER A 29 24.29 -16.95 10.20
CA SER A 29 23.77 -17.17 11.55
C SER A 29 22.78 -16.11 12.00
N LEU A 30 22.76 -14.95 11.35
CA LEU A 30 21.78 -13.90 11.58
C LEU A 30 20.44 -14.23 10.89
N PRO A 31 19.31 -13.69 11.36
CA PRO A 31 18.06 -13.75 10.62
C PRO A 31 18.23 -13.20 9.20
N ARG A 32 17.54 -13.76 8.21
CA ARG A 32 17.68 -13.37 6.79
C ARG A 32 17.66 -11.85 6.57
N GLU A 33 16.70 -11.15 7.14
CA GLU A 33 16.59 -9.68 7.06
C GLU A 33 17.25 -8.95 8.23
N GLY A 34 17.91 -9.70 9.15
CA GLY A 34 18.62 -9.14 10.29
C GLY A 34 19.99 -8.62 9.92
N TYR A 35 20.51 -7.67 10.71
CA TYR A 35 21.84 -7.11 10.50
C TYR A 35 22.48 -6.66 11.82
N VAL A 36 23.82 -6.53 11.75
CA VAL A 36 24.65 -5.84 12.72
C VAL A 36 25.34 -4.70 11.99
N LEU A 37 25.14 -3.47 12.45
CA LEU A 37 25.87 -2.28 11.99
C LEU A 37 26.88 -1.90 13.08
N ASP A 38 28.16 -1.92 12.73
CA ASP A 38 29.28 -1.59 13.58
C ASP A 38 29.93 -0.28 13.08
N VAL A 39 29.90 0.75 13.91
CA VAL A 39 30.46 2.06 13.62
C VAL A 39 31.65 2.28 14.57
N GLY A 40 32.87 1.99 14.07
CA GLY A 40 34.11 2.30 14.78
C GLY A 40 34.32 1.60 16.12
N SER A 41 33.58 0.52 16.41
CA SER A 41 33.80 -0.30 17.61
C SER A 41 34.95 -1.31 17.41
N SER A 42 35.42 -1.50 16.19
CA SER A 42 36.61 -2.27 15.86
C SER A 42 37.90 -1.41 15.87
N GLU A 43 39.03 -2.02 16.11
CA GLU A 43 40.32 -1.33 16.25
C GLU A 43 40.76 -0.49 15.02
N ASP A 44 40.21 -0.78 13.83
CA ASP A 44 40.48 -0.06 12.58
C ASP A 44 39.57 1.14 12.30
N GLY A 45 38.55 1.39 13.16
CA GLY A 45 37.66 2.52 13.01
C GLY A 45 36.74 2.49 11.76
N VAL A 46 36.63 1.35 11.07
CA VAL A 46 35.83 1.20 9.85
C VAL A 46 34.37 0.98 10.18
N VAL A 47 33.48 1.49 9.32
CA VAL A 47 32.03 1.17 9.38
C VAL A 47 31.74 -0.13 8.66
N ARG A 48 31.09 -1.07 9.35
CA ARG A 48 30.74 -2.40 8.80
C ARG A 48 29.26 -2.69 8.97
N VAL A 49 28.66 -3.30 7.93
CA VAL A 49 27.35 -3.92 7.99
C VAL A 49 27.50 -5.41 7.76
N THR A 50 27.05 -6.20 8.72
CA THR A 50 26.96 -7.67 8.58
C THR A 50 25.48 -8.04 8.54
N GLY A 51 25.01 -8.60 7.44
CA GLY A 51 23.61 -9.04 7.28
C GLY A 51 23.48 -10.56 7.22
N GLY A 52 22.31 -11.09 7.59
CA GLY A 52 21.97 -12.49 7.38
C GLY A 52 21.84 -12.86 5.89
N SER A 53 21.62 -11.87 5.05
CA SER A 53 21.54 -11.94 3.60
C SER A 53 21.78 -10.56 2.98
N SER A 54 21.64 -10.43 1.66
CA SER A 54 21.66 -9.12 0.96
C SER A 54 20.57 -8.17 1.44
N GLU A 55 19.39 -8.67 1.83
CA GLU A 55 18.32 -7.88 2.43
C GLU A 55 18.75 -7.27 3.77
N GLY A 56 19.36 -8.08 4.65
CA GLY A 56 19.88 -7.61 5.93
C GLY A 56 20.94 -6.53 5.75
N ILE A 57 21.87 -6.72 4.81
CA ILE A 57 22.87 -5.69 4.44
C ILE A 57 22.15 -4.39 4.02
N PHE A 58 21.18 -4.49 3.11
CA PHE A 58 20.43 -3.33 2.63
C PHE A 58 19.80 -2.54 3.78
N TYR A 59 19.12 -3.21 4.72
CA TYR A 59 18.49 -2.53 5.86
C TYR A 59 19.52 -1.94 6.83
N GLY A 60 20.66 -2.59 7.00
CA GLY A 60 21.77 -2.04 7.76
C GLY A 60 22.34 -0.76 7.11
N VAL A 61 22.46 -0.75 5.78
CA VAL A 61 22.83 0.46 5.02
C VAL A 61 21.81 1.58 5.18
N GLN A 62 20.48 1.28 5.13
CA GLN A 62 19.45 2.32 5.39
C GLN A 62 19.57 2.90 6.80
N THR A 63 19.91 2.07 7.79
CA THR A 63 20.17 2.56 9.16
C THR A 63 21.41 3.43 9.20
N PHE A 64 22.50 3.04 8.54
CA PHE A 64 23.70 3.86 8.44
C PHE A 64 23.44 5.22 7.78
N ARG A 65 22.71 5.24 6.66
CA ARG A 65 22.31 6.49 5.98
C ARG A 65 21.56 7.44 6.93
N GLN A 66 20.78 6.92 7.88
CA GLN A 66 20.10 7.74 8.89
C GLN A 66 21.01 8.20 10.04
N LEU A 67 22.20 7.64 10.20
CA LEU A 67 23.22 8.13 11.14
C LEU A 67 24.02 9.30 10.56
N LEU A 68 24.08 9.42 9.25
CA LEU A 68 24.72 10.56 8.58
C LEU A 68 23.93 11.83 8.81
N PRO A 69 24.57 13.01 8.75
CA PRO A 69 23.86 14.29 8.79
C PRO A 69 22.80 14.38 7.70
N PRO A 70 21.60 14.94 7.96
CA PRO A 70 20.51 14.99 6.97
C PRO A 70 20.94 15.56 5.61
N LYS A 71 21.84 16.56 5.60
CA LYS A 71 22.37 17.18 4.37
C LYS A 71 23.06 16.18 3.42
N SER A 72 23.57 15.05 3.93
CA SER A 72 24.21 14.01 3.10
C SER A 72 23.21 13.30 2.18
N LEU A 73 21.88 13.39 2.48
CA LEU A 73 20.81 12.78 1.69
C LEU A 73 20.34 13.66 0.50
N ARG A 74 20.88 14.88 0.34
CA ARG A 74 20.54 15.76 -0.78
C ARG A 74 21.12 15.21 -2.08
N HIS A 75 20.33 15.24 -3.13
CA HIS A 75 20.77 14.80 -4.47
C HIS A 75 21.80 15.72 -5.14
N SER A 76 21.98 16.93 -4.64
CA SER A 76 22.87 17.91 -5.26
C SER A 76 23.52 18.83 -4.24
N GLY A 77 24.74 19.28 -4.56
CA GLY A 77 25.49 20.29 -3.83
C GLY A 77 26.62 19.72 -2.96
N SER A 78 27.62 20.55 -2.68
CA SER A 78 28.79 20.23 -1.84
C SER A 78 28.42 19.84 -0.40
N ALA A 79 27.17 20.07 0.01
CA ALA A 79 26.67 19.68 1.32
C ALA A 79 26.50 18.16 1.49
N SER A 80 26.46 17.40 0.37
CA SER A 80 26.43 15.93 0.36
C SER A 80 27.80 15.28 0.43
N GLU A 81 28.86 16.08 0.37
CA GLU A 81 30.24 15.58 0.45
C GLU A 81 30.71 15.48 1.90
N GLY A 82 31.40 14.36 2.22
CA GLY A 82 32.05 14.15 3.54
C GLY A 82 33.26 15.07 3.78
N PRO A 83 34.01 14.88 4.86
CA PRO A 83 33.78 13.82 5.84
C PRO A 83 32.66 14.14 6.83
N TRP A 84 31.94 13.09 7.25
CA TRP A 84 30.89 13.20 8.26
C TRP A 84 31.34 12.58 9.58
N GLN A 85 30.93 13.15 10.70
CA GLN A 85 31.11 12.58 12.02
C GLN A 85 29.93 11.69 12.38
N VAL A 86 30.17 10.42 12.63
CA VAL A 86 29.16 9.43 13.04
C VAL A 86 29.54 8.89 14.43
N PRO A 87 28.61 8.90 15.39
CA PRO A 87 28.88 8.38 16.73
C PRO A 87 29.30 6.90 16.71
N VAL A 88 30.31 6.55 17.50
CA VAL A 88 30.72 5.15 17.71
C VAL A 88 29.59 4.37 18.34
N GLN A 89 29.15 3.29 17.69
CA GLN A 89 28.07 2.45 18.20
C GLN A 89 27.97 1.11 17.47
N ARG A 90 27.34 0.15 18.13
CA ARG A 90 26.97 -1.13 17.54
C ARG A 90 25.46 -1.28 17.58
N ILE A 91 24.85 -1.55 16.43
CA ILE A 91 23.40 -1.70 16.26
C ILE A 91 23.12 -3.12 15.82
N THR A 92 22.19 -3.81 16.53
CA THR A 92 21.67 -5.12 16.10
C THR A 92 20.18 -5.02 15.91
N ASP A 93 19.69 -5.46 14.76
CA ASP A 93 18.30 -5.25 14.39
C ASP A 93 17.79 -6.34 13.43
N ALA A 94 16.47 -6.56 13.41
CA ALA A 94 15.76 -7.43 12.49
C ALA A 94 14.25 -7.07 12.49
N PRO A 95 13.53 -7.27 11.39
CA PRO A 95 12.10 -6.95 11.36
C PRO A 95 11.27 -7.91 12.23
N ARG A 96 10.07 -7.43 12.60
CA ARG A 96 9.04 -8.23 13.28
C ARG A 96 8.20 -9.01 12.28
N PHE A 97 7.82 -8.38 11.17
CA PHE A 97 6.92 -8.94 10.17
C PHE A 97 7.61 -9.19 8.85
N ALA A 98 7.17 -10.27 8.16
CA ALA A 98 7.61 -10.58 6.81
C ALA A 98 6.99 -9.63 5.77
N TRP A 99 5.74 -9.16 5.98
CA TRP A 99 5.07 -8.19 5.12
C TRP A 99 5.03 -6.82 5.79
N ARG A 100 5.72 -5.86 5.18
CA ARG A 100 5.77 -4.46 5.60
C ARG A 100 5.41 -3.62 4.38
N GLY A 101 4.09 -3.52 4.13
CA GLY A 101 3.54 -3.02 2.88
C GLY A 101 3.18 -1.54 2.91
N VAL A 102 3.24 -0.94 1.73
CA VAL A 102 2.53 0.29 1.41
C VAL A 102 1.83 0.12 0.08
N MET A 103 0.55 0.49 0.01
CA MET A 103 -0.20 0.52 -1.24
C MET A 103 -0.19 1.95 -1.80
N LEU A 104 -0.06 2.06 -3.11
CA LEU A 104 -0.27 3.30 -3.85
C LEU A 104 -1.32 3.08 -4.94
N ASP A 105 -2.38 3.86 -4.86
CA ASP A 105 -3.41 3.95 -5.89
C ASP A 105 -2.92 4.86 -7.03
N VAL A 106 -2.74 4.29 -8.21
CA VAL A 106 -2.40 5.02 -9.44
C VAL A 106 -3.58 5.07 -10.42
N ALA A 107 -4.70 4.46 -10.05
CA ALA A 107 -5.91 4.43 -10.86
C ALA A 107 -6.73 5.71 -10.71
N ARG A 108 -6.96 6.21 -9.48
CA ARG A 108 -7.73 7.45 -9.25
C ARG A 108 -6.96 8.66 -9.73
N HIS A 109 -5.67 8.78 -9.39
CA HIS A 109 -4.78 9.74 -10.04
C HIS A 109 -3.51 9.04 -10.54
N PHE A 110 -3.26 9.17 -11.85
CA PHE A 110 -2.08 8.60 -12.48
C PHE A 110 -0.81 9.28 -11.97
N MET A 111 0.16 8.48 -11.52
CA MET A 111 1.47 8.94 -11.09
C MET A 111 2.51 8.62 -12.17
N PRO A 112 3.18 9.62 -12.77
CA PRO A 112 4.26 9.37 -13.73
C PRO A 112 5.35 8.46 -13.17
N LEU A 113 6.02 7.71 -14.05
CA LEU A 113 7.06 6.76 -13.67
C LEU A 113 8.12 7.34 -12.71
N PRO A 114 8.68 8.56 -12.92
CA PRO A 114 9.66 9.11 -11.98
C PRO A 114 9.13 9.30 -10.56
N ASP A 115 7.86 9.67 -10.42
CA ASP A 115 7.22 9.85 -9.11
C ASP A 115 7.01 8.51 -8.41
N LEU A 116 6.61 7.47 -9.17
CA LEU A 116 6.48 6.10 -8.65
C LEU A 116 7.84 5.54 -8.20
N LEU A 117 8.91 5.72 -8.99
CA LEU A 117 10.26 5.30 -8.61
C LEU A 117 10.73 6.03 -7.34
N ARG A 118 10.44 7.33 -7.23
CA ARG A 118 10.74 8.11 -6.01
C ARG A 118 9.96 7.60 -4.79
N PHE A 119 8.68 7.24 -4.97
CA PHE A 119 7.87 6.65 -3.89
C PHE A 119 8.47 5.33 -3.38
N ILE A 120 8.96 4.48 -4.28
CA ILE A 120 9.67 3.24 -3.95
C ILE A 120 10.96 3.53 -3.15
N ASP A 121 11.72 4.53 -3.54
CA ASP A 121 12.96 4.94 -2.85
C ASP A 121 12.68 5.38 -1.40
N LEU A 122 11.64 6.17 -1.21
CA LEU A 122 11.20 6.62 0.11
C LEU A 122 10.67 5.46 0.97
N ALA A 123 9.92 4.51 0.39
CA ALA A 123 9.47 3.31 1.09
C ALA A 123 10.66 2.44 1.55
N ALA A 124 11.64 2.26 0.67
CA ALA A 124 12.89 1.52 0.95
C ALA A 124 13.71 2.17 2.07
N PHE A 125 13.81 3.51 2.07
CA PHE A 125 14.51 4.27 3.14
C PHE A 125 13.90 4.02 4.52
N HIS A 126 12.60 3.72 4.58
CA HIS A 126 11.85 3.36 5.78
C HIS A 126 11.74 1.84 6.01
N LYS A 127 12.51 1.02 5.28
CA LYS A 127 12.58 -0.45 5.40
C LYS A 127 11.26 -1.19 5.11
N LEU A 128 10.36 -0.60 4.35
CA LEU A 128 9.22 -1.30 3.78
C LEU A 128 9.72 -2.24 2.67
N ASN A 129 9.05 -3.40 2.50
CA ASN A 129 9.50 -4.43 1.56
C ASN A 129 8.43 -4.89 0.56
N VAL A 130 7.24 -4.32 0.63
CA VAL A 130 6.15 -4.59 -0.33
C VAL A 130 5.56 -3.28 -0.81
N LEU A 131 5.50 -3.10 -2.14
CA LEU A 131 4.68 -2.12 -2.80
C LEU A 131 3.45 -2.83 -3.39
N HIS A 132 2.29 -2.60 -2.82
CA HIS A 132 1.02 -2.98 -3.42
C HIS A 132 0.63 -1.86 -4.41
N LEU A 133 0.58 -2.17 -5.70
CA LEU A 133 0.30 -1.22 -6.75
C LEU A 133 -1.12 -1.42 -7.28
N HIS A 134 -2.03 -0.53 -6.90
CA HIS A 134 -3.43 -0.55 -7.31
C HIS A 134 -3.55 0.08 -8.70
N LEU A 135 -3.57 -0.79 -9.73
CA LEU A 135 -3.39 -0.42 -11.14
C LEU A 135 -4.69 -0.07 -11.86
N THR A 136 -5.83 -0.51 -11.34
CA THR A 136 -7.11 -0.40 -12.04
C THR A 136 -8.25 -0.09 -11.08
N ASP A 137 -9.16 0.79 -11.51
CA ASP A 137 -10.38 1.13 -10.79
C ASP A 137 -11.41 1.78 -11.74
N ASP A 138 -12.56 2.15 -11.25
CA ASP A 138 -13.66 2.78 -11.99
C ASP A 138 -13.23 4.03 -12.76
N GLN A 139 -12.23 4.78 -12.22
CA GLN A 139 -11.77 6.06 -12.73
C GLN A 139 -10.55 5.97 -13.65
N GLY A 140 -9.98 4.77 -13.83
CA GLY A 140 -8.85 4.61 -14.73
C GLY A 140 -8.18 3.24 -14.70
N TRP A 141 -7.57 2.89 -15.82
CA TRP A 141 -6.85 1.65 -16.04
C TRP A 141 -5.39 1.92 -16.42
N ARG A 142 -4.40 1.26 -15.77
CA ARG A 142 -2.98 1.60 -15.97
C ARG A 142 -2.11 0.45 -16.49
N LEU A 143 -2.67 -0.76 -16.62
CA LEU A 143 -1.98 -1.97 -17.07
C LEU A 143 -2.19 -2.21 -18.57
N PRO A 144 -1.13 -2.36 -19.41
CA PRO A 144 -1.28 -2.75 -20.80
C PRO A 144 -1.61 -4.24 -20.90
N VAL A 145 -2.56 -4.58 -21.77
CA VAL A 145 -2.95 -5.96 -22.11
C VAL A 145 -3.08 -6.06 -23.61
N ASP A 146 -2.13 -6.72 -24.27
CA ASP A 146 -2.01 -6.72 -25.74
C ASP A 146 -3.29 -7.19 -26.47
N LYS A 147 -4.01 -8.16 -25.91
CA LYS A 147 -5.29 -8.65 -26.43
C LYS A 147 -6.44 -7.65 -26.29
N TRP A 148 -6.29 -6.66 -25.43
CA TRP A 148 -7.34 -5.71 -25.05
C TRP A 148 -6.84 -4.25 -25.13
N PRO A 149 -6.47 -3.77 -26.35
CA PRO A 149 -5.79 -2.48 -26.53
C PRO A 149 -6.60 -1.26 -26.07
N HIS A 150 -7.95 -1.29 -26.14
CA HIS A 150 -8.77 -0.17 -25.67
C HIS A 150 -8.65 0.08 -24.14
N LEU A 151 -8.08 -0.84 -23.37
CA LEU A 151 -7.77 -0.58 -21.96
C LEU A 151 -6.78 0.58 -21.78
N THR A 152 -5.82 0.74 -22.70
CA THR A 152 -4.85 1.83 -22.71
C THR A 152 -5.15 2.94 -23.72
N GLU A 153 -6.18 2.77 -24.54
CA GLU A 153 -6.65 3.79 -25.48
C GLU A 153 -7.86 4.57 -24.91
N VAL A 154 -8.76 3.89 -24.20
CA VAL A 154 -10.03 4.43 -23.69
C VAL A 154 -10.07 4.41 -22.16
N ALA A 155 -9.90 3.24 -21.53
CA ALA A 155 -10.09 3.06 -20.09
C ALA A 155 -9.06 3.83 -19.24
N CYS A 156 -7.93 4.23 -19.80
CA CYS A 156 -6.90 4.98 -19.08
C CYS A 156 -7.16 6.50 -19.02
N TRP A 157 -8.26 7.01 -19.63
CA TRP A 157 -8.59 8.43 -19.71
C TRP A 157 -10.00 8.71 -19.24
N ARG A 158 -10.16 9.73 -18.39
CA ARG A 158 -11.46 10.34 -18.09
C ARG A 158 -11.48 11.79 -18.56
N LYS A 159 -12.67 12.28 -18.92
CA LYS A 159 -12.84 13.61 -19.54
C LYS A 159 -12.58 14.75 -18.58
N ARG A 160 -12.93 14.55 -17.29
CA ARG A 160 -12.81 15.52 -16.20
C ARG A 160 -12.76 14.79 -14.86
N THR A 161 -12.49 15.52 -13.79
CA THR A 161 -12.36 14.93 -12.45
C THR A 161 -13.22 15.69 -11.45
N MET A 162 -14.04 14.98 -10.66
CA MET A 162 -14.81 15.58 -9.57
C MET A 162 -13.88 16.26 -8.56
N LEU A 163 -14.23 17.49 -8.17
CA LEU A 163 -13.52 18.27 -7.14
C LEU A 163 -14.13 18.04 -5.77
N GLY A 164 -13.32 17.53 -4.85
CA GLY A 164 -13.76 17.26 -3.47
C GLY A 164 -14.64 16.03 -3.35
N ALA A 165 -15.26 15.88 -2.18
CA ALA A 165 -16.01 14.68 -1.78
C ALA A 165 -17.53 14.91 -1.63
N VAL A 166 -18.02 16.13 -1.82
CA VAL A 166 -19.42 16.52 -1.46
C VAL A 166 -20.25 16.92 -2.66
N HIS A 167 -19.67 17.62 -3.62
CA HIS A 167 -20.41 18.23 -4.72
C HIS A 167 -20.17 17.46 -6.02
N HIS A 168 -21.16 16.64 -6.40
CA HIS A 168 -21.13 15.91 -7.69
C HIS A 168 -21.33 16.81 -8.91
N ASP A 169 -21.46 18.12 -8.74
CA ASP A 169 -21.63 19.14 -9.78
C ASP A 169 -20.37 19.99 -10.02
N LYS A 170 -19.30 19.77 -9.24
CA LYS A 170 -18.03 20.49 -9.40
C LYS A 170 -16.96 19.58 -9.97
N TYR A 171 -16.44 19.98 -11.12
CA TYR A 171 -15.42 19.23 -11.83
C TYR A 171 -14.25 20.12 -12.24
N GLU A 172 -13.07 19.54 -12.26
CA GLU A 172 -11.97 20.05 -13.04
C GLU A 172 -12.17 19.58 -14.48
N GLU A 173 -12.44 20.51 -15.38
CA GLU A 173 -12.82 20.24 -16.79
C GLU A 173 -11.61 19.90 -17.68
N ARG A 174 -10.55 19.37 -17.10
CA ARG A 174 -9.37 18.87 -17.83
C ARG A 174 -9.37 17.35 -17.87
N PRO A 175 -9.06 16.74 -19.03
CA PRO A 175 -8.86 15.30 -19.07
C PRO A 175 -7.74 14.86 -18.14
N HIS A 176 -7.93 13.72 -17.48
CA HIS A 176 -6.93 13.10 -16.64
C HIS A 176 -6.74 11.64 -17.05
N GLY A 177 -5.49 11.19 -17.09
CA GLY A 177 -5.20 9.80 -17.40
C GLY A 177 -3.73 9.55 -17.67
N GLY A 178 -3.47 8.35 -18.17
CA GLY A 178 -2.17 7.80 -18.47
C GLY A 178 -2.16 6.30 -18.18
N PHE A 179 -1.13 5.65 -18.65
CA PHE A 179 -0.86 4.24 -18.36
C PHE A 179 0.64 3.99 -18.37
N TYR A 180 1.05 2.87 -17.81
CA TYR A 180 2.43 2.42 -17.89
C TYR A 180 2.59 1.47 -19.08
N SER A 181 3.66 1.63 -19.85
CA SER A 181 4.05 0.59 -20.81
C SER A 181 4.55 -0.67 -20.08
N LYS A 182 4.61 -1.79 -20.78
CA LYS A 182 5.22 -3.01 -20.23
C LYS A 182 6.66 -2.76 -19.75
N GLN A 183 7.40 -1.94 -20.49
CA GLN A 183 8.77 -1.56 -20.13
C GLN A 183 8.83 -0.71 -18.86
N ASP A 184 7.92 0.28 -18.70
CA ASP A 184 7.86 1.08 -17.47
C ASP A 184 7.61 0.20 -16.24
N LEU A 185 6.67 -0.76 -16.33
CA LEU A 185 6.38 -1.68 -15.23
C LEU A 185 7.54 -2.64 -14.94
N GLN A 186 8.26 -3.10 -15.98
CA GLN A 186 9.48 -3.89 -15.80
C GLN A 186 10.60 -3.06 -15.15
N GLU A 187 10.71 -1.78 -15.48
CA GLU A 187 11.63 -0.85 -14.79
C GLU A 187 11.24 -0.70 -13.31
N VAL A 188 9.96 -0.49 -13.02
CA VAL A 188 9.43 -0.43 -11.63
C VAL A 188 9.82 -1.69 -10.86
N VAL A 189 9.58 -2.88 -11.41
CA VAL A 189 9.90 -4.16 -10.78
C VAL A 189 11.41 -4.28 -10.53
N SER A 190 12.24 -3.96 -11.54
CA SER A 190 13.71 -4.02 -11.42
C SER A 190 14.24 -3.02 -10.39
N PHE A 191 13.70 -1.80 -10.38
CA PHE A 191 14.09 -0.75 -9.44
C PHE A 191 13.72 -1.11 -8.00
N ALA A 192 12.52 -1.66 -7.79
CA ALA A 192 12.04 -2.14 -6.50
C ALA A 192 12.87 -3.32 -6.00
N ALA A 193 13.17 -4.31 -6.87
CA ALA A 193 13.96 -5.49 -6.52
C ALA A 193 15.37 -5.13 -6.03
N LYS A 194 16.03 -4.12 -6.62
CA LYS A 194 17.32 -3.60 -6.14
C LYS A 194 17.25 -2.99 -4.73
N ARG A 195 16.03 -2.71 -4.24
CA ARG A 195 15.73 -2.17 -2.90
C ARG A 195 15.07 -3.18 -1.98
N HIS A 196 15.07 -4.45 -2.41
CA HIS A 196 14.40 -5.54 -1.70
C HIS A 196 12.91 -5.28 -1.44
N ILE A 197 12.26 -4.58 -2.38
CA ILE A 197 10.80 -4.37 -2.40
C ILE A 197 10.20 -5.28 -3.47
N THR A 198 9.22 -6.08 -3.07
CA THR A 198 8.37 -6.85 -3.98
C THR A 198 7.19 -5.98 -4.43
N VAL A 199 6.96 -5.87 -5.74
CA VAL A 199 5.77 -5.22 -6.27
C VAL A 199 4.65 -6.27 -6.40
N VAL A 200 3.53 -6.01 -5.74
CA VAL A 200 2.29 -6.80 -5.82
C VAL A 200 1.29 -5.97 -6.63
N PRO A 201 1.04 -6.32 -7.90
CA PRO A 201 0.03 -5.63 -8.70
C PRO A 201 -1.36 -6.02 -8.22
N GLU A 202 -2.31 -5.10 -8.29
CA GLU A 202 -3.73 -5.37 -8.11
C GLU A 202 -4.51 -4.95 -9.34
N ILE A 203 -5.38 -5.84 -9.79
CA ILE A 203 -6.41 -5.62 -10.78
C ILE A 203 -7.74 -5.96 -10.12
N ASP A 204 -8.43 -4.94 -9.66
CA ASP A 204 -9.65 -5.11 -8.90
C ASP A 204 -10.78 -5.64 -9.77
N MET A 205 -11.45 -6.70 -9.28
CA MET A 205 -12.56 -7.36 -9.96
C MET A 205 -13.42 -8.18 -8.99
N PRO A 206 -14.71 -8.36 -9.22
CA PRO A 206 -15.52 -7.95 -10.38
C PRO A 206 -16.18 -6.57 -10.24
N GLY A 207 -16.10 -5.92 -9.07
CA GLY A 207 -16.36 -4.50 -8.84
C GLY A 207 -15.22 -3.64 -9.36
N HIS A 208 -15.32 -2.31 -9.23
CA HIS A 208 -14.27 -1.35 -9.64
C HIS A 208 -13.78 -1.49 -11.09
N MET A 209 -14.70 -1.92 -11.99
CA MET A 209 -14.40 -2.25 -13.38
C MET A 209 -15.05 -1.33 -14.40
N GLN A 210 -15.62 -0.19 -13.97
CA GLN A 210 -16.32 0.71 -14.90
C GLN A 210 -15.40 1.22 -16.01
N ALA A 211 -14.12 1.48 -15.74
CA ALA A 211 -13.19 1.89 -16.78
C ALA A 211 -13.02 0.82 -17.87
N ALA A 212 -12.91 -0.46 -17.50
CA ALA A 212 -12.84 -1.57 -18.43
C ALA A 212 -14.16 -1.74 -19.20
N ILE A 213 -15.30 -1.60 -18.53
CA ILE A 213 -16.64 -1.66 -19.17
C ILE A 213 -16.83 -0.50 -20.14
N ALA A 214 -16.31 0.69 -19.85
CA ALA A 214 -16.34 1.82 -20.78
C ALA A 214 -15.59 1.53 -22.08
N ALA A 215 -14.45 0.83 -21.99
CA ALA A 215 -13.66 0.41 -23.14
C ALA A 215 -14.28 -0.78 -23.91
N TYR A 216 -14.91 -1.70 -23.17
CA TYR A 216 -15.51 -2.93 -23.69
C TYR A 216 -16.90 -3.17 -23.06
N PRO A 217 -17.96 -2.53 -23.61
CA PRO A 217 -19.30 -2.58 -23.01
C PRO A 217 -19.87 -3.99 -22.83
N GLU A 218 -19.40 -4.96 -23.61
CA GLU A 218 -19.79 -6.37 -23.50
C GLU A 218 -19.31 -7.06 -22.21
N LEU A 219 -18.40 -6.44 -21.45
CA LEU A 219 -17.97 -6.93 -20.14
C LEU A 219 -18.98 -6.57 -19.02
N GLY A 220 -19.80 -5.55 -19.24
CA GLY A 220 -20.83 -5.09 -18.30
C GLY A 220 -22.18 -5.77 -18.51
N ASN A 221 -23.18 -5.31 -17.78
CA ASN A 221 -24.54 -5.87 -17.75
C ASN A 221 -25.53 -5.11 -18.66
N GLY A 222 -25.03 -4.53 -19.76
CA GLY A 222 -25.85 -3.92 -20.83
C GLY A 222 -25.91 -2.39 -20.81
N ALA A 223 -25.44 -1.72 -19.75
CA ALA A 223 -25.30 -0.26 -19.75
C ALA A 223 -24.10 0.17 -20.59
N ARG A 224 -24.26 1.28 -21.35
CA ARG A 224 -23.13 2.00 -21.90
C ARG A 224 -22.71 3.08 -20.94
N VAL A 225 -21.46 3.06 -20.53
CA VAL A 225 -20.89 3.97 -19.54
C VAL A 225 -19.61 4.60 -20.05
N ASP A 226 -19.30 5.79 -19.58
CA ASP A 226 -17.97 6.39 -19.72
C ASP A 226 -17.09 5.95 -18.53
N VAL A 227 -15.78 6.18 -18.63
CA VAL A 227 -14.86 6.07 -17.47
C VAL A 227 -15.37 7.00 -16.37
N MET A 228 -15.41 6.53 -15.15
CA MET A 228 -16.02 7.28 -14.03
C MET A 228 -15.26 8.58 -13.75
N GLU A 229 -15.98 9.68 -13.66
CA GLU A 229 -15.44 11.02 -13.41
C GLU A 229 -15.56 11.45 -11.95
N ALA A 230 -16.44 10.78 -11.20
CA ALA A 230 -16.75 11.05 -9.80
C ALA A 230 -16.01 10.09 -8.86
N TRP A 231 -16.04 10.40 -7.56
CA TRP A 231 -15.52 9.55 -6.50
C TRP A 231 -16.63 8.72 -5.87
N GLY A 232 -16.28 7.52 -5.45
CA GLY A 232 -17.19 6.56 -4.84
C GLY A 232 -17.17 5.21 -5.55
N ILE A 233 -18.11 4.35 -5.21
CA ILE A 233 -18.25 2.99 -5.73
C ILE A 233 -19.18 3.04 -6.95
N SER A 234 -18.73 2.50 -8.08
CA SER A 234 -19.59 2.31 -9.25
C SER A 234 -20.64 1.22 -8.99
N THR A 235 -21.84 1.41 -9.54
CA THR A 235 -22.87 0.36 -9.57
C THR A 235 -22.66 -0.60 -10.73
N HIS A 236 -21.76 -0.29 -11.67
CA HIS A 236 -21.47 -1.09 -12.85
C HIS A 236 -20.37 -2.10 -12.56
N VAL A 237 -20.73 -3.38 -12.60
CA VAL A 237 -19.83 -4.49 -12.32
C VAL A 237 -19.69 -5.41 -13.53
N LEU A 238 -18.65 -6.22 -13.56
CA LEU A 238 -18.50 -7.23 -14.62
C LEU A 238 -19.70 -8.17 -14.65
N ASN A 239 -20.16 -8.48 -15.88
CA ASN A 239 -21.01 -9.66 -16.05
C ASN A 239 -20.17 -10.94 -15.89
N LEU A 240 -20.81 -12.06 -15.72
CA LEU A 240 -20.10 -13.32 -15.50
C LEU A 240 -20.19 -14.25 -16.71
N SER A 241 -20.15 -13.71 -17.94
CA SER A 241 -20.10 -14.47 -19.18
C SER A 241 -18.74 -15.20 -19.33
N ASP A 242 -18.70 -16.24 -20.18
CA ASP A 242 -17.44 -16.95 -20.43
C ASP A 242 -16.41 -16.04 -21.11
N LYS A 243 -16.88 -15.07 -21.91
CA LYS A 243 -16.03 -14.02 -22.52
C LYS A 243 -15.40 -13.15 -21.43
N THR A 244 -16.18 -12.70 -20.46
CA THR A 244 -15.70 -11.87 -19.35
C THR A 244 -14.72 -12.62 -18.45
N LEU A 245 -14.99 -13.92 -18.15
CA LEU A 245 -14.02 -14.75 -17.44
C LEU A 245 -12.72 -14.94 -18.25
N GLY A 246 -12.82 -15.04 -19.58
CA GLY A 246 -11.66 -15.07 -20.49
C GLY A 246 -10.86 -13.76 -20.42
N PHE A 247 -11.55 -12.62 -20.47
CA PHE A 247 -10.95 -11.29 -20.27
C PHE A 247 -10.16 -11.20 -18.95
N CYS A 248 -10.79 -11.57 -17.83
CA CYS A 248 -10.13 -11.53 -16.53
C CYS A 248 -8.85 -12.39 -16.51
N ARG A 249 -8.87 -13.59 -17.11
CA ARG A 249 -7.69 -14.45 -17.23
C ARG A 249 -6.59 -13.80 -18.09
N ASP A 250 -6.94 -13.23 -19.24
CA ASP A 250 -5.98 -12.53 -20.10
C ASP A 250 -5.31 -11.36 -19.40
N VAL A 251 -6.05 -10.64 -18.53
CA VAL A 251 -5.51 -9.55 -17.70
C VAL A 251 -4.56 -10.08 -16.62
N LEU A 252 -4.93 -11.18 -15.96
CA LEU A 252 -4.07 -11.81 -14.96
C LEU A 252 -2.81 -12.42 -15.59
N ASP A 253 -2.90 -12.96 -16.81
CA ASP A 253 -1.74 -13.43 -17.59
C ASP A 253 -0.78 -12.27 -17.90
N ALA A 254 -1.31 -11.10 -18.31
CA ALA A 254 -0.50 -9.92 -18.58
C ALA A 254 0.21 -9.41 -17.29
N ALA A 255 -0.47 -9.44 -16.15
CA ALA A 255 0.13 -9.11 -14.87
C ALA A 255 1.21 -10.15 -14.46
N HIS A 256 0.94 -11.44 -14.64
CA HIS A 256 1.90 -12.53 -14.38
C HIS A 256 3.20 -12.36 -15.19
N ASP A 257 3.09 -11.98 -16.46
CA ASP A 257 4.24 -11.79 -17.35
C ASP A 257 5.17 -10.63 -16.94
N ILE A 258 4.63 -9.65 -16.23
CA ILE A 258 5.36 -8.44 -15.82
C ILE A 258 5.89 -8.56 -14.39
N PHE A 259 5.07 -9.07 -13.47
CA PHE A 259 5.35 -9.07 -12.04
C PHE A 259 5.76 -10.46 -11.54
N PRO A 260 7.03 -10.64 -11.12
CA PRO A 260 7.55 -11.95 -10.71
C PRO A 260 7.17 -12.35 -9.28
N GLY A 261 6.51 -11.47 -8.52
CA GLY A 261 6.13 -11.69 -7.13
C GLY A 261 5.15 -12.86 -6.96
N GLN A 262 5.12 -13.45 -5.78
CA GLN A 262 4.25 -14.59 -5.46
C GLN A 262 2.75 -14.24 -5.55
N TYR A 263 2.39 -12.99 -5.25
CA TYR A 263 1.01 -12.54 -5.11
C TYR A 263 0.59 -11.64 -6.26
N ILE A 264 -0.64 -11.80 -6.73
CA ILE A 264 -1.34 -10.88 -7.63
C ILE A 264 -2.68 -10.56 -6.99
N GLY A 265 -2.96 -9.26 -6.82
CA GLY A 265 -4.20 -8.75 -6.26
C GLY A 265 -5.35 -8.86 -7.27
N ILE A 266 -6.48 -9.32 -6.78
CA ILE A 266 -7.74 -9.42 -7.54
C ILE A 266 -8.85 -8.55 -6.92
N GLY A 267 -8.54 -7.77 -5.88
CA GLY A 267 -9.48 -6.91 -5.17
C GLY A 267 -10.59 -7.68 -4.49
N GLY A 268 -11.78 -7.62 -5.06
CA GLY A 268 -12.96 -8.34 -4.60
C GLY A 268 -13.78 -7.59 -3.55
N ASP A 269 -13.47 -6.32 -3.33
CA ASP A 269 -14.20 -5.44 -2.42
C ASP A 269 -15.36 -4.71 -3.10
N GLU A 270 -16.22 -4.16 -2.28
CA GLU A 270 -17.26 -3.19 -2.62
C GLU A 270 -18.06 -3.51 -3.90
N CYS A 271 -18.26 -4.80 -4.26
CA CYS A 271 -18.97 -5.22 -5.47
C CYS A 271 -20.49 -5.16 -5.26
N PRO A 272 -21.21 -4.20 -5.84
CA PRO A 272 -22.68 -4.15 -5.77
C PRO A 272 -23.30 -5.31 -6.57
N HIS A 273 -24.34 -5.93 -6.01
CA HIS A 273 -24.99 -7.08 -6.65
C HIS A 273 -26.25 -6.72 -7.45
N ASP A 274 -26.62 -5.44 -7.54
CA ASP A 274 -27.92 -5.03 -8.13
C ASP A 274 -28.01 -5.38 -9.63
N GLU A 275 -26.94 -5.15 -10.40
CA GLU A 275 -26.91 -5.54 -11.81
C GLU A 275 -26.98 -7.06 -11.98
N TRP A 276 -26.35 -7.82 -11.10
CA TRP A 276 -26.43 -9.29 -11.13
C TRP A 276 -27.83 -9.81 -10.82
N LYS A 277 -28.52 -9.20 -9.83
CA LYS A 277 -29.92 -9.52 -9.50
C LYS A 277 -30.85 -9.23 -10.67
N ALA A 278 -30.60 -8.14 -11.39
CA ALA A 278 -31.41 -7.74 -12.53
C ALA A 278 -31.08 -8.49 -13.83
N SER A 279 -29.93 -9.15 -13.95
CA SER A 279 -29.48 -9.81 -15.16
C SER A 279 -30.01 -11.25 -15.28
N PRO A 280 -30.89 -11.57 -16.25
CA PRO A 280 -31.39 -12.94 -16.45
C PRO A 280 -30.25 -13.94 -16.71
N ASP A 281 -29.20 -13.55 -17.42
CA ASP A 281 -28.08 -14.41 -17.77
C ASP A 281 -27.24 -14.76 -16.55
N VAL A 282 -26.99 -13.76 -15.67
CA VAL A 282 -26.27 -13.99 -14.40
C VAL A 282 -27.10 -14.88 -13.48
N GLN A 283 -28.42 -14.64 -13.36
CA GLN A 283 -29.32 -15.47 -12.57
C GLN A 283 -29.41 -16.92 -13.10
N ALA A 284 -29.46 -17.10 -14.42
CA ALA A 284 -29.42 -18.42 -15.03
C ALA A 284 -28.08 -19.13 -14.78
N ARG A 285 -26.95 -18.41 -14.81
CA ARG A 285 -25.63 -18.97 -14.44
C ARG A 285 -25.60 -19.39 -12.99
N MET A 286 -26.03 -18.53 -12.07
CA MET A 286 -26.08 -18.82 -10.64
C MET A 286 -26.91 -20.09 -10.35
N LYS A 287 -28.06 -20.22 -11.01
CA LYS A 287 -28.88 -21.43 -10.91
C LYS A 287 -28.18 -22.70 -11.45
N ARG A 288 -27.50 -22.62 -12.60
CA ARG A 288 -26.73 -23.76 -13.17
C ARG A 288 -25.60 -24.20 -12.24
N LEU A 289 -24.98 -23.26 -11.54
CA LEU A 289 -23.91 -23.53 -10.58
C LEU A 289 -24.41 -23.99 -9.21
N GLY A 290 -25.74 -24.01 -8.99
CA GLY A 290 -26.33 -24.37 -7.70
C GLY A 290 -25.98 -23.39 -6.57
N LEU A 291 -25.80 -22.13 -6.89
CA LEU A 291 -25.42 -21.11 -5.92
C LEU A 291 -26.68 -20.42 -5.35
N PRO A 292 -26.75 -20.22 -4.01
CA PRO A 292 -27.95 -19.76 -3.35
C PRO A 292 -28.20 -18.24 -3.51
N ASN A 293 -27.15 -17.45 -3.69
CA ASN A 293 -27.21 -15.97 -3.75
C ASN A 293 -25.99 -15.38 -4.44
N GLU A 294 -26.03 -14.06 -4.65
CA GLU A 294 -24.99 -13.30 -5.33
C GLU A 294 -23.66 -13.25 -4.56
N SER A 295 -23.67 -13.27 -3.23
CA SER A 295 -22.44 -13.38 -2.43
C SER A 295 -21.73 -14.71 -2.68
N SER A 296 -22.48 -15.81 -2.80
CA SER A 296 -21.94 -17.11 -3.19
C SER A 296 -21.41 -17.12 -4.63
N LEU A 297 -22.05 -16.35 -5.52
CA LEU A 297 -21.61 -16.18 -6.91
C LEU A 297 -20.33 -15.33 -6.97
N HIS A 298 -20.20 -14.32 -6.13
CA HIS A 298 -18.97 -13.53 -5.96
C HIS A 298 -17.83 -14.44 -5.48
N GLY A 299 -18.04 -15.23 -4.41
CA GLY A 299 -17.05 -16.20 -3.94
C GLY A 299 -16.65 -17.23 -5.01
N TRP A 300 -17.60 -17.67 -5.85
CA TRP A 300 -17.30 -18.54 -7.00
C TRP A 300 -16.39 -17.82 -8.01
N PHE A 301 -16.67 -16.56 -8.35
CA PHE A 301 -15.84 -15.77 -9.26
C PHE A 301 -14.41 -15.63 -8.72
N VAL A 302 -14.26 -15.24 -7.45
CA VAL A 302 -12.96 -15.16 -6.76
C VAL A 302 -12.22 -16.50 -6.85
N GLY A 303 -12.94 -17.63 -6.63
CA GLY A 303 -12.38 -18.97 -6.78
C GLY A 303 -11.84 -19.24 -8.19
N GLN A 304 -12.58 -18.82 -9.25
CA GLN A 304 -12.13 -18.99 -10.64
C GLN A 304 -10.84 -18.22 -10.93
N MET A 305 -10.70 -17.01 -10.40
CA MET A 305 -9.49 -16.18 -10.60
C MET A 305 -8.31 -16.72 -9.79
N ALA A 306 -8.56 -17.15 -8.56
CA ALA A 306 -7.53 -17.76 -7.72
C ALA A 306 -7.01 -19.09 -8.30
N ASP A 307 -7.91 -19.93 -8.85
CA ASP A 307 -7.53 -21.17 -9.52
C ASP A 307 -6.67 -20.91 -10.77
N HIS A 308 -7.03 -19.87 -11.53
CA HIS A 308 -6.22 -19.46 -12.68
C HIS A 308 -4.81 -19.01 -12.23
N LEU A 309 -4.70 -18.12 -11.23
CA LEU A 309 -3.41 -17.71 -10.69
C LEU A 309 -2.59 -18.88 -10.13
N ARG A 310 -3.25 -19.84 -9.47
CA ARG A 310 -2.58 -21.05 -8.98
C ARG A 310 -2.01 -21.89 -10.13
N SER A 311 -2.70 -21.97 -11.26
CA SER A 311 -2.21 -22.66 -12.46
C SER A 311 -0.96 -22.00 -13.05
N LEU A 312 -0.76 -20.71 -12.80
CA LEU A 312 0.43 -19.92 -13.16
C LEU A 312 1.52 -19.95 -12.06
N GLY A 313 1.32 -20.72 -10.98
CA GLY A 313 2.25 -20.77 -9.85
C GLY A 313 2.22 -19.52 -8.95
N ARG A 314 1.12 -18.75 -9.00
CA ARG A 314 0.89 -17.55 -8.18
C ARG A 314 -0.21 -17.77 -7.16
N ARG A 315 -0.28 -16.89 -6.16
CA ARG A 315 -1.35 -16.84 -5.17
C ARG A 315 -2.17 -15.56 -5.34
N ALA A 316 -3.47 -15.70 -5.20
CA ALA A 316 -4.34 -14.52 -5.18
C ALA A 316 -4.17 -13.74 -3.86
N TYR A 317 -4.33 -12.43 -3.95
CA TYR A 317 -4.40 -11.48 -2.85
C TYR A 317 -5.69 -10.67 -3.01
N GLY A 318 -6.48 -10.49 -1.94
CA GLY A 318 -7.73 -9.77 -2.05
C GLY A 318 -8.21 -9.21 -0.72
N TRP A 319 -9.16 -8.26 -0.80
CA TRP A 319 -9.71 -7.59 0.36
C TRP A 319 -10.60 -8.52 1.19
N ASP A 320 -10.86 -8.17 2.42
CA ASP A 320 -11.51 -9.06 3.40
C ASP A 320 -13.00 -9.37 3.09
N GLU A 321 -13.64 -8.66 2.13
CA GLU A 321 -14.98 -9.00 1.62
C GLU A 321 -15.07 -10.40 1.03
N ILE A 322 -13.99 -10.88 0.44
CA ILE A 322 -13.96 -12.24 -0.15
C ILE A 322 -14.21 -13.35 0.88
N LEU A 323 -14.01 -13.07 2.18
CA LEU A 323 -14.33 -13.99 3.27
C LEU A 323 -15.83 -14.29 3.37
N ALA A 324 -16.70 -13.44 2.81
CA ALA A 324 -18.14 -13.69 2.71
C ALA A 324 -18.48 -14.86 1.78
N GLY A 325 -17.54 -15.30 0.92
CA GLY A 325 -17.66 -16.53 0.13
C GLY A 325 -17.70 -17.81 0.95
N GLY A 326 -17.39 -17.75 2.24
CA GLY A 326 -17.41 -18.89 3.16
C GLY A 326 -16.45 -19.99 2.72
N GLU A 327 -16.94 -21.24 2.63
CA GLU A 327 -16.15 -22.41 2.19
C GLU A 327 -15.64 -22.33 0.74
N ARG A 328 -16.16 -21.39 -0.06
CA ARG A 328 -15.71 -21.16 -1.45
C ARG A 328 -14.51 -20.24 -1.54
N THR A 329 -14.15 -19.55 -0.47
CA THR A 329 -12.94 -18.75 -0.42
C THR A 329 -11.73 -19.68 -0.50
N PRO A 330 -10.86 -19.56 -1.53
CA PRO A 330 -9.68 -20.42 -1.67
C PRO A 330 -8.77 -20.34 -0.45
N ALA A 331 -8.41 -21.49 0.13
CA ALA A 331 -7.67 -21.55 1.39
C ALA A 331 -6.26 -20.96 1.34
N ASP A 332 -5.69 -20.80 0.14
CA ASP A 332 -4.35 -20.26 -0.10
C ASP A 332 -4.35 -18.77 -0.49
N ILE A 333 -5.52 -18.13 -0.55
CA ILE A 333 -5.59 -16.69 -0.80
C ILE A 333 -5.04 -15.90 0.39
N LEU A 334 -4.31 -14.82 0.10
CA LEU A 334 -3.86 -13.87 1.12
C LEU A 334 -4.91 -12.78 1.30
N ILE A 335 -5.32 -12.54 2.54
CA ILE A 335 -6.36 -11.56 2.88
C ILE A 335 -5.74 -10.22 3.26
N ALA A 336 -6.22 -9.13 2.66
CA ALA A 336 -5.98 -7.75 3.10
C ALA A 336 -7.16 -7.27 3.95
N ALA A 337 -6.98 -7.20 5.25
CA ALA A 337 -8.06 -6.87 6.18
C ALA A 337 -8.12 -5.36 6.46
N TRP A 338 -9.12 -4.66 5.88
CA TRP A 338 -9.20 -3.20 5.92
C TRP A 338 -10.39 -2.64 6.73
N ARG A 339 -11.48 -3.39 6.87
CA ARG A 339 -12.71 -2.93 7.56
C ARG A 339 -12.58 -2.95 9.09
N GLY A 340 -11.57 -2.25 9.63
CA GLY A 340 -11.16 -2.31 11.03
C GLY A 340 -10.26 -3.51 11.31
N ILE A 341 -10.03 -3.79 12.60
CA ILE A 341 -9.10 -4.87 13.02
C ILE A 341 -9.77 -6.25 13.12
N GLU A 342 -11.09 -6.31 13.25
CA GLU A 342 -11.83 -7.56 13.46
C GLU A 342 -11.72 -8.54 12.29
N PRO A 343 -11.76 -8.12 10.99
CA PRO A 343 -11.52 -9.04 9.87
C PRO A 343 -10.15 -9.71 9.90
N THR A 344 -9.12 -9.02 10.41
CA THR A 344 -7.79 -9.65 10.63
C THR A 344 -7.90 -10.84 11.57
N LYS A 345 -8.67 -10.69 12.66
CA LYS A 345 -8.90 -11.77 13.62
C LYS A 345 -9.68 -12.91 13.00
N ILE A 346 -10.79 -12.60 12.32
CA ILE A 346 -11.65 -13.60 11.65
C ILE A 346 -10.83 -14.39 10.61
N ALA A 347 -10.05 -13.73 9.76
CA ALA A 347 -9.21 -14.39 8.76
C ALA A 347 -8.19 -15.33 9.41
N ALA A 348 -7.47 -14.87 10.44
CA ALA A 348 -6.48 -15.68 11.16
C ALA A 348 -7.13 -16.91 11.82
N GLN A 349 -8.28 -16.76 12.47
CA GLN A 349 -9.05 -17.84 13.10
C GLN A 349 -9.59 -18.88 12.09
N ARG A 350 -9.91 -18.42 10.87
CA ARG A 350 -10.28 -19.32 9.74
C ARG A 350 -9.07 -19.95 9.05
N GLY A 351 -7.84 -19.66 9.52
CA GLY A 351 -6.60 -20.26 9.01
C GLY A 351 -5.97 -19.56 7.81
N PHE A 352 -6.50 -18.42 7.35
CA PHE A 352 -5.91 -17.64 6.26
C PHE A 352 -4.68 -16.86 6.73
N GLU A 353 -3.70 -16.74 5.86
CA GLU A 353 -2.69 -15.68 6.01
C GLU A 353 -3.34 -14.32 5.78
N VAL A 354 -2.98 -13.34 6.59
CA VAL A 354 -3.61 -12.01 6.56
C VAL A 354 -2.60 -10.89 6.76
N VAL A 355 -2.81 -9.81 6.02
CA VAL A 355 -2.13 -8.52 6.16
C VAL A 355 -3.11 -7.54 6.80
N ALA A 356 -2.75 -6.99 7.96
CA ALA A 356 -3.57 -6.02 8.67
C ALA A 356 -3.40 -4.63 8.06
N CYS A 357 -4.47 -4.05 7.54
CA CYS A 357 -4.49 -2.70 6.96
C CYS A 357 -5.76 -1.92 7.34
N PRO A 358 -6.16 -1.88 8.64
CA PRO A 358 -7.42 -1.31 9.05
C PRO A 358 -7.50 0.19 8.71
N ASP A 359 -8.62 0.60 8.12
CA ASP A 359 -8.85 1.96 7.64
C ASP A 359 -8.66 3.03 8.73
N VAL A 360 -9.07 2.74 9.96
CA VAL A 360 -8.94 3.66 11.11
C VAL A 360 -7.52 3.77 11.69
N ALA A 361 -6.54 3.06 11.12
CA ALA A 361 -5.15 3.06 11.59
C ALA A 361 -4.11 3.09 10.46
N ALA A 362 -4.47 2.70 9.23
CA ALA A 362 -3.53 2.50 8.13
C ALA A 362 -3.93 3.20 6.81
N TYR A 363 -5.07 3.92 6.73
CA TYR A 363 -5.50 4.64 5.53
C TYR A 363 -4.96 6.06 5.55
N LEU A 364 -3.91 6.30 4.78
CA LEU A 364 -3.19 7.58 4.77
C LEU A 364 -3.84 8.65 3.87
N ASP A 365 -4.98 8.36 3.26
CA ASP A 365 -5.87 9.34 2.63
C ASP A 365 -6.77 10.05 3.64
N PHE A 366 -6.94 9.51 4.83
CA PHE A 366 -7.72 10.15 5.89
C PHE A 366 -7.04 11.43 6.40
N ARG A 367 -7.85 12.43 6.80
CA ARG A 367 -7.36 13.71 7.33
C ARG A 367 -6.48 13.53 8.57
N GLN A 368 -5.48 14.40 8.70
CA GLN A 368 -4.47 14.28 9.76
C GLN A 368 -4.84 15.03 11.04
N SER A 369 -5.81 15.96 10.98
CA SER A 369 -6.31 16.72 12.12
C SER A 369 -7.73 17.24 11.89
N GLU A 370 -8.28 17.95 12.88
CA GLU A 370 -9.55 18.70 12.79
C GLU A 370 -9.35 20.12 12.22
N ASP A 371 -8.14 20.49 11.85
CA ASP A 371 -7.86 21.84 11.34
C ASP A 371 -8.63 22.07 10.03
N LYS A 372 -9.19 23.29 9.92
CA LYS A 372 -9.98 23.71 8.73
C LYS A 372 -9.14 23.82 7.45
N ASP A 373 -7.83 23.98 7.59
CA ASP A 373 -6.89 24.11 6.48
C ASP A 373 -6.35 22.77 5.99
N GLU A 374 -6.82 21.61 6.57
CA GLU A 374 -6.54 20.30 6.01
C GLU A 374 -7.11 20.19 4.59
N PRO A 375 -6.30 19.75 3.60
CA PRO A 375 -6.75 19.66 2.21
C PRO A 375 -7.80 18.55 2.05
N THR A 376 -8.96 18.91 1.50
CA THR A 376 -10.07 17.99 1.19
C THR A 376 -10.27 16.92 2.29
N PRO A 377 -10.67 17.33 3.52
CA PRO A 377 -10.70 16.42 4.67
C PRO A 377 -11.72 15.29 4.47
N VAL A 378 -11.25 14.06 4.36
CA VAL A 378 -12.08 12.85 4.23
C VAL A 378 -11.78 11.87 5.36
N GLY A 379 -12.62 10.87 5.52
CA GLY A 379 -12.45 9.85 6.53
C GLY A 379 -12.52 10.39 7.97
N THR A 380 -11.91 9.66 8.88
CA THR A 380 -11.75 10.06 10.29
C THR A 380 -10.44 10.83 10.47
N VAL A 381 -10.24 11.45 11.64
CA VAL A 381 -8.90 11.93 11.99
C VAL A 381 -8.00 10.72 12.21
N LEU A 382 -6.86 10.72 11.56
CA LEU A 382 -5.81 9.73 11.71
C LEU A 382 -4.47 10.45 11.89
N THR A 383 -4.10 10.68 13.14
CA THR A 383 -2.85 11.36 13.48
C THR A 383 -1.64 10.43 13.38
N VAL A 384 -0.43 11.01 13.42
CA VAL A 384 0.82 10.25 13.57
C VAL A 384 0.78 9.33 14.80
N ASN A 385 0.22 9.82 15.90
CA ASN A 385 0.13 9.07 17.16
C ASN A 385 -0.85 7.89 17.06
N ASP A 386 -1.97 8.06 16.33
CA ASP A 386 -2.91 6.95 16.07
C ASP A 386 -2.25 5.85 15.26
N VAL A 387 -1.49 6.22 14.21
CA VAL A 387 -0.73 5.25 13.41
C VAL A 387 0.34 4.56 14.23
N TYR A 388 1.07 5.30 15.07
CA TYR A 388 2.08 4.72 15.95
C TYR A 388 1.48 3.78 17.00
N ALA A 389 0.26 4.05 17.49
CA ALA A 389 -0.45 3.20 18.44
C ALA A 389 -0.99 1.90 17.85
N PHE A 390 -1.01 1.78 16.51
CA PHE A 390 -1.53 0.59 15.83
C PHE A 390 -0.77 -0.68 16.22
N GLU A 391 -1.52 -1.74 16.53
CA GLU A 391 -1.01 -3.10 16.74
C GLU A 391 -1.63 -4.02 15.67
N PRO A 392 -0.82 -4.53 14.72
CA PRO A 392 -1.31 -5.37 13.62
C PRO A 392 -1.88 -6.72 14.05
N VAL A 393 -1.43 -7.26 15.18
CA VAL A 393 -1.89 -8.56 15.69
C VAL A 393 -3.00 -8.36 16.71
N PRO A 394 -4.27 -8.72 16.39
CA PRO A 394 -5.39 -8.55 17.30
C PRO A 394 -5.20 -9.34 18.60
N ALA A 395 -5.74 -8.81 19.69
CA ALA A 395 -5.80 -9.52 20.95
C ALA A 395 -6.74 -10.75 20.87
N GLY A 396 -6.46 -11.78 21.69
CA GLY A 396 -7.30 -12.98 21.80
C GLY A 396 -7.07 -14.05 20.75
N LEU A 397 -6.03 -13.93 19.92
CA LEU A 397 -5.56 -14.98 19.04
C LEU A 397 -4.66 -15.97 19.77
N THR A 398 -4.79 -17.26 19.47
CA THR A 398 -3.81 -18.30 19.86
C THR A 398 -2.47 -18.08 19.17
N GLU A 399 -1.41 -18.75 19.64
CA GLU A 399 -0.06 -18.61 19.04
C GLU A 399 -0.03 -19.01 17.55
N ASP A 400 -0.77 -20.03 17.14
CA ASP A 400 -0.82 -20.45 15.73
C ASP A 400 -1.65 -19.49 14.86
N GLU A 401 -2.73 -18.92 15.38
CA GLU A 401 -3.50 -17.88 14.72
C GLU A 401 -2.69 -16.59 14.57
N ARG A 402 -1.88 -16.20 15.57
CA ARG A 402 -0.98 -15.04 15.51
C ARG A 402 0.02 -15.15 14.37
N LYS A 403 0.54 -16.36 14.09
CA LYS A 403 1.46 -16.62 12.98
C LYS A 403 0.82 -16.40 11.60
N LYS A 404 -0.52 -16.42 11.52
CA LYS A 404 -1.26 -16.12 10.29
C LYS A 404 -1.25 -14.64 9.95
N VAL A 405 -1.04 -13.75 10.92
CA VAL A 405 -0.85 -12.31 10.66
C VAL A 405 0.58 -12.10 10.21
N ILE A 406 0.79 -12.13 8.89
CA ILE A 406 2.14 -12.07 8.29
C ILE A 406 2.71 -10.66 8.25
N GLY A 407 1.90 -9.64 8.52
CA GLY A 407 2.34 -8.25 8.58
C GLY A 407 1.23 -7.23 8.48
N ALA A 408 1.63 -6.02 8.10
CA ALA A 408 0.73 -4.88 7.96
C ALA A 408 1.02 -4.08 6.68
N GLN A 409 0.02 -3.29 6.27
CA GLN A 409 0.12 -2.42 5.10
C GLN A 409 -0.58 -1.09 5.37
N ALA A 410 0.06 0.02 4.97
CA ALA A 410 -0.56 1.33 4.89
C ALA A 410 -1.11 1.55 3.48
N ASN A 411 -2.30 2.15 3.35
CA ASN A 411 -2.94 2.37 2.07
C ASN A 411 -3.00 3.87 1.74
N VAL A 412 -2.62 4.23 0.52
CA VAL A 412 -2.59 5.59 -0.01
C VAL A 412 -3.55 5.64 -1.20
N TRP A 413 -4.84 5.89 -0.92
CA TRP A 413 -5.88 6.11 -1.92
C TRP A 413 -5.79 7.54 -2.44
N THR A 414 -5.90 7.72 -3.75
CA THR A 414 -5.52 9.00 -4.37
C THR A 414 -6.67 9.83 -4.94
N GLU A 415 -7.93 9.57 -4.55
CA GLU A 415 -9.09 10.35 -5.03
C GLU A 415 -8.90 11.87 -4.84
N HIS A 416 -8.23 12.26 -3.77
CA HIS A 416 -7.95 13.66 -3.42
C HIS A 416 -6.47 14.00 -3.41
N MET A 417 -5.65 13.25 -4.18
CA MET A 417 -4.20 13.42 -4.28
C MET A 417 -3.77 13.53 -5.75
N GLU A 418 -4.01 14.68 -6.33
CA GLU A 418 -3.80 14.97 -7.76
C GLU A 418 -2.33 15.04 -8.19
N SER A 419 -1.38 14.92 -7.26
CA SER A 419 0.05 15.04 -7.54
C SER A 419 0.91 14.28 -6.53
N ALA A 420 2.14 13.94 -6.93
CA ALA A 420 3.12 13.31 -6.04
C ALA A 420 3.42 14.16 -4.78
N ARG A 421 3.35 15.49 -4.89
CA ARG A 421 3.51 16.38 -3.71
C ARG A 421 2.33 16.26 -2.75
N ARG A 422 1.11 16.04 -3.25
CA ARG A 422 -0.04 15.79 -2.39
C ARG A 422 0.04 14.39 -1.77
N VAL A 423 0.50 13.39 -2.51
CA VAL A 423 0.81 12.05 -1.98
C VAL A 423 1.83 12.16 -0.84
N ASP A 424 2.92 12.90 -1.01
CA ASP A 424 3.89 13.15 0.06
C ASP A 424 3.23 13.72 1.32
N TYR A 425 2.42 14.80 1.14
CA TYR A 425 1.75 15.49 2.23
C TYR A 425 0.84 14.56 3.03
N MET A 426 0.05 13.76 2.35
CA MET A 426 -0.88 12.84 3.00
C MET A 426 -0.17 11.64 3.62
N THR A 427 0.91 11.18 3.01
CA THR A 427 1.66 10.00 3.43
C THR A 427 2.58 10.32 4.62
N TYR A 428 3.33 11.40 4.54
CA TYR A 428 4.31 11.76 5.57
C TYR A 428 3.80 12.86 6.49
N PRO A 429 4.10 12.79 7.80
CA PRO A 429 5.03 11.87 8.47
C PRO A 429 4.41 10.54 8.96
N ARG A 430 3.13 10.25 8.68
CA ARG A 430 2.44 9.07 9.21
C ARG A 430 3.07 7.75 8.77
N LEU A 431 3.60 7.67 7.53
CA LEU A 431 4.30 6.48 7.06
C LEU A 431 5.57 6.20 7.87
N CYS A 432 6.20 7.22 8.47
CA CYS A 432 7.31 7.01 9.40
C CYS A 432 6.87 6.23 10.65
N ALA A 433 5.72 6.58 11.21
CA ALA A 433 5.12 5.87 12.35
C ALA A 433 4.72 4.44 11.96
N PHE A 434 4.08 4.28 10.80
CA PHE A 434 3.69 2.98 10.27
C PHE A 434 4.91 2.07 10.04
N ALA A 435 5.98 2.61 9.45
CA ALA A 435 7.22 1.86 9.20
C ALA A 435 7.81 1.30 10.51
N GLU A 436 7.75 2.05 11.61
CA GLU A 436 8.21 1.57 12.91
C GLU A 436 7.29 0.49 13.49
N VAL A 437 5.97 0.60 13.31
CA VAL A 437 5.02 -0.45 13.67
C VAL A 437 5.28 -1.73 12.87
N ALA A 438 5.46 -1.62 11.56
CA ALA A 438 5.66 -2.76 10.68
C ALA A 438 7.04 -3.41 10.85
N TRP A 439 8.08 -2.63 11.11
CA TRP A 439 9.42 -3.15 11.39
C TRP A 439 9.49 -3.81 12.78
N GLY A 440 8.85 -3.22 13.77
CA GLY A 440 8.82 -3.66 15.17
C GLY A 440 9.37 -2.58 16.10
N LYS A 441 8.54 -2.17 17.04
CA LYS A 441 8.93 -1.19 18.06
C LYS A 441 10.01 -1.77 18.98
N SER A 442 10.95 -0.92 19.38
CA SER A 442 11.94 -1.30 20.40
C SER A 442 11.24 -1.58 21.75
N PRO A 443 11.50 -2.73 22.41
CA PRO A 443 10.87 -3.05 23.67
C PRO A 443 11.15 -2.03 24.78
N ASP A 444 12.34 -1.42 24.77
CA ASP A 444 12.82 -0.57 25.85
C ASP A 444 12.50 0.93 25.66
N GLU A 445 12.22 1.35 24.42
CA GLU A 445 12.06 2.76 24.05
C GLU A 445 10.81 3.01 23.16
N SER A 446 9.75 2.22 23.33
CA SER A 446 8.55 2.27 22.48
C SER A 446 7.53 3.33 22.89
N SER A 447 7.92 4.38 23.65
CA SER A 447 7.00 5.45 24.02
C SER A 447 6.75 6.38 22.83
N ILE A 448 5.54 6.94 22.79
CA ILE A 448 5.14 7.91 21.76
C ILE A 448 5.98 9.19 21.85
N GLU A 449 6.40 9.59 23.05
CA GLU A 449 7.25 10.75 23.28
C GLU A 449 8.63 10.54 22.65
N ASN A 450 9.25 9.39 22.87
CA ASN A 450 10.52 9.01 22.25
C ASN A 450 10.40 9.00 20.73
N PHE A 451 9.33 8.41 20.19
CA PHE A 451 9.09 8.43 18.76
C PHE A 451 8.96 9.86 18.21
N ASN A 452 8.16 10.71 18.85
CA ASN A 452 7.96 12.10 18.43
C ASN A 452 9.27 12.92 18.45
N ASP A 453 10.15 12.70 19.42
CA ASP A 453 11.45 13.36 19.49
C ASP A 453 12.37 12.89 18.34
N ARG A 454 12.38 11.61 18.02
CA ARG A 454 13.09 11.08 16.84
C ARG A 454 12.49 11.58 15.52
N LEU A 455 11.17 11.74 15.47
CA LEU A 455 10.47 12.26 14.30
C LEU A 455 10.85 13.71 14.01
N LYS A 456 10.94 14.58 15.04
CA LYS A 456 11.43 15.97 14.89
C LYS A 456 12.80 16.03 14.21
N ILE A 457 13.71 15.10 14.60
CA ILE A 457 15.03 15.01 13.94
C ILE A 457 14.89 14.43 12.53
N HIS A 458 13.96 13.51 12.32
CA HIS A 458 13.77 12.84 11.04
C HIS A 458 13.17 13.76 9.97
N THR A 459 12.36 14.76 10.35
CA THR A 459 11.83 15.74 9.38
C THR A 459 12.95 16.46 8.61
N ALA A 460 14.11 16.71 9.25
CA ALA A 460 15.26 17.26 8.53
C ALA A 460 15.82 16.32 7.44
N ARG A 461 15.59 15.00 7.57
CA ARG A 461 15.92 14.03 6.51
C ARG A 461 14.89 14.07 5.40
N LEU A 462 13.59 14.19 5.76
CA LEU A 462 12.52 14.35 4.78
C LEU A 462 12.73 15.64 3.95
N ASP A 463 13.13 16.75 4.59
CA ASP A 463 13.52 17.99 3.90
C ASP A 463 14.68 17.74 2.92
N ALA A 464 15.72 17.04 3.37
CA ALA A 464 16.89 16.74 2.54
C ALA A 464 16.55 15.84 1.33
N LEU A 465 15.59 14.93 1.49
CA LEU A 465 15.05 14.07 0.43
C LEU A 465 14.00 14.77 -0.46
N GLY A 466 13.68 16.04 -0.18
CA GLY A 466 12.70 16.81 -0.94
C GLY A 466 11.25 16.34 -0.76
N VAL A 467 10.91 15.73 0.37
CA VAL A 467 9.55 15.26 0.68
C VAL A 467 8.69 16.44 1.12
N ASN A 468 7.53 16.58 0.49
CA ASN A 468 6.55 17.60 0.85
C ASN A 468 5.63 17.12 1.99
N TYR A 469 6.20 16.74 3.12
CA TYR A 469 5.44 16.21 4.25
C TYR A 469 4.57 17.27 4.95
N ARG A 470 3.47 16.85 5.57
CA ARG A 470 2.67 17.72 6.45
C ARG A 470 3.49 18.16 7.65
N GLN A 471 3.59 19.44 7.88
CA GLN A 471 4.36 20.00 8.99
C GLN A 471 3.81 19.53 10.34
N LEU A 472 4.72 19.28 11.31
CA LEU A 472 4.33 18.84 12.65
C LEU A 472 3.50 19.90 13.40
N SER A 473 3.65 21.16 13.03
CA SER A 473 2.87 22.29 13.55
C SER A 473 1.44 22.38 13.03
N GLY A 474 1.08 21.58 12.03
CA GLY A 474 -0.24 21.62 11.39
C GLY A 474 -0.17 21.98 9.89
N PRO A 475 -1.32 21.99 9.20
CA PRO A 475 -1.41 22.44 7.82
C PRO A 475 -1.03 23.91 7.73
N GLN A 476 -0.53 24.32 6.57
CA GLN A 476 -0.24 25.71 6.26
C GLN A 476 -1.41 26.30 5.45
N PRO A 477 -1.61 27.62 5.45
CA PRO A 477 -2.72 28.24 4.73
C PRO A 477 -2.78 27.90 3.23
N TRP A 478 -1.62 27.60 2.62
CA TRP A 478 -1.55 27.19 1.21
C TRP A 478 -1.83 25.70 0.96
N ASP A 479 -1.99 24.90 2.02
CA ASP A 479 -2.38 23.50 1.90
C ASP A 479 -3.89 23.36 1.72
N ALA A 480 -4.66 24.35 2.18
CA ALA A 480 -6.11 24.38 2.08
C ALA A 480 -6.61 24.28 0.62
N ARG A 481 -7.71 23.56 0.44
CA ARG A 481 -8.41 23.38 -0.84
C ARG A 481 -9.86 23.86 -0.73
N PRO A 482 -10.10 25.19 -0.73
CA PRO A 482 -11.45 25.75 -0.59
C PRO A 482 -12.37 25.41 -1.76
N ASP A 483 -11.80 25.04 -2.91
CA ASP A 483 -12.48 24.58 -4.12
C ASP A 483 -12.94 23.11 -4.04
N ALA A 484 -12.30 22.31 -3.20
CA ALA A 484 -12.48 20.86 -3.12
C ALA A 484 -12.93 20.43 -1.71
N LEU A 485 -14.22 20.62 -1.42
CA LEU A 485 -14.78 20.37 -0.08
C LEU A 485 -14.70 18.88 0.29
N GLY A 486 -14.27 18.61 1.51
CA GLY A 486 -14.19 17.27 2.07
C GLY A 486 -15.53 16.78 2.65
N LYS A 487 -15.57 15.50 3.01
CA LYS A 487 -16.68 14.85 3.72
C LYS A 487 -16.14 14.11 4.95
N PRO A 488 -15.75 14.84 6.00
CA PRO A 488 -15.21 14.24 7.20
C PRO A 488 -16.23 13.37 7.93
N LYS A 489 -15.74 12.31 8.59
CA LYS A 489 -16.54 11.39 9.42
C LYS A 489 -15.97 11.35 10.83
N THR A 490 -16.79 11.00 11.82
CA THR A 490 -16.27 10.67 13.14
C THR A 490 -15.80 9.23 13.20
N LYS A 491 -14.85 8.92 14.10
CA LYS A 491 -14.30 7.57 14.28
C LYS A 491 -15.40 6.58 14.71
N GLU A 492 -16.32 7.03 15.57
CA GLU A 492 -17.46 6.23 16.05
C GLU A 492 -18.40 5.86 14.90
N ALA A 493 -18.76 6.84 14.05
CA ALA A 493 -19.61 6.60 12.88
C ALA A 493 -18.94 5.63 11.87
N ARG A 494 -17.62 5.72 11.70
CA ARG A 494 -16.87 4.81 10.82
C ARG A 494 -16.85 3.39 11.39
N ILE A 495 -16.51 3.22 12.66
CA ILE A 495 -16.52 1.92 13.35
C ILE A 495 -17.92 1.30 13.31
N ALA A 496 -18.97 2.06 13.59
CA ALA A 496 -20.35 1.58 13.53
C ALA A 496 -20.76 1.12 12.11
N LYS A 497 -20.29 1.83 11.07
CA LYS A 497 -20.50 1.41 9.68
C LYS A 497 -19.78 0.09 9.39
N GLN A 498 -18.51 -0.03 9.77
CA GLN A 498 -17.73 -1.26 9.57
C GLN A 498 -18.33 -2.46 10.29
N ALA A 499 -18.77 -2.29 11.54
CA ALA A 499 -19.40 -3.36 12.31
C ALA A 499 -20.62 -3.98 11.61
N LYS A 500 -21.40 -3.18 10.87
CA LYS A 500 -22.54 -3.69 10.08
C LYS A 500 -22.07 -4.57 8.90
N PHE A 501 -21.00 -4.18 8.22
CA PHE A 501 -20.45 -4.96 7.11
C PHE A 501 -19.76 -6.25 7.58
N ILE A 502 -19.16 -6.21 8.78
CA ILE A 502 -18.45 -7.36 9.36
C ILE A 502 -19.46 -8.43 9.87
N ALA A 503 -20.70 -8.03 10.21
CA ALA A 503 -21.72 -8.97 10.65
C ALA A 503 -21.98 -10.08 9.62
N ASP A 504 -21.77 -9.81 8.33
CA ASP A 504 -21.90 -10.79 7.25
C ASP A 504 -20.71 -11.78 7.19
N LEU A 505 -19.63 -11.53 7.96
CA LEU A 505 -18.48 -12.42 8.06
C LEU A 505 -18.55 -13.39 9.27
N GLN A 506 -19.45 -13.15 10.22
CA GLN A 506 -19.63 -13.98 11.43
C GLN A 506 -20.63 -15.09 11.18
#